data_88991002e654ae8d6e39acace8e8f46f
#
_entry.id   88991002e654ae8d6e39acace8e8f46f
#
_cell.length_a   1.000
_cell.length_b   1.000
_cell.length_c   1.000
_cell.angle_alpha   90.00
_cell.angle_beta   90.00
_cell.angle_gamma   90.00
#
_symmetry.space_group_name_H-M   'P 1'
#
loop_
_entity.id
_entity.type
_entity.pdbx_description
1 polymer ?
#
loop_
_entity_poly.entity_id
_entity_poly.type
_entity_poly.pdbx_seq_one_letter_code
_entity_poly.pdbx_strand_id
1 'polypeptide(L)'
;MVTTVKKYLIPALLACALLPACKTPVPAAGTEPFSASTNISGREYPKIWPDLRVEFRVEAPEAQHVAVDICGTVYPLQKDAEGRWHGFTEALEAGFHYYFLVVDGVRLSDPASELFFGCGVMASAVEIPEAGVDFYLDRDVPRGEVRMQRYWSPSLGVWRTCYVYVPAEYEEQPEKRYPVLYLQHGGGEDETGWSRQGHADIILDNLLAEGKAEPMLIVMDYGQAGDFSKILLEETVPMIDSRYRTIPDARHRAMAGLSFGGGQSWSIGLKHPEVFSSVGIFSSGMFGGVSYAPFDLEKELPELTADAAAFNAAHPVFYISCGEGDPRIEYTRRAAEALLEKGAAVRFQAWPGGHEWQPWRKSLHEFLQLIFK
;
A
#
# COMPACT_ATOMS: atom_id res chain seq x y z
N MET A 1 47.16 -1.84 -61.31
CA MET A 1 47.33 -2.77 -60.19
C MET A 1 46.52 -2.22 -59.01
N VAL A 2 45.34 -2.73 -58.78
CA VAL A 2 44.47 -2.30 -57.70
C VAL A 2 44.36 -3.49 -56.73
N THR A 3 44.90 -3.30 -55.54
CA THR A 3 44.98 -4.33 -54.51
C THR A 3 43.71 -4.28 -53.66
N THR A 4 42.90 -5.33 -53.72
CA THR A 4 41.64 -5.49 -52.95
C THR A 4 41.96 -5.97 -51.55
N VAL A 5 41.58 -5.18 -50.52
CA VAL A 5 41.66 -5.58 -49.10
C VAL A 5 40.35 -6.24 -48.71
N LYS A 6 40.38 -7.53 -48.42
CA LYS A 6 39.25 -8.28 -47.79
C LYS A 6 39.14 -7.93 -46.30
N LYS A 7 38.00 -7.34 -45.91
CA LYS A 7 37.59 -7.21 -44.51
C LYS A 7 36.98 -8.50 -44.00
N TYR A 8 37.59 -9.11 -42.98
CA TYR A 8 37.00 -10.18 -42.20
C TYR A 8 36.13 -9.59 -41.10
N LEU A 9 34.84 -9.86 -41.17
CA LEU A 9 33.90 -9.63 -40.06
C LEU A 9 34.02 -10.82 -39.11
N ILE A 10 34.42 -10.55 -37.88
CA ILE A 10 34.33 -11.50 -36.74
C ILE A 10 32.98 -11.23 -36.05
N PRO A 11 32.09 -12.19 -35.90
CA PRO A 11 30.90 -11.99 -35.08
C PRO A 11 31.28 -12.05 -33.61
N ALA A 12 31.06 -10.94 -32.88
CA ALA A 12 31.13 -10.92 -31.45
C ALA A 12 29.92 -11.65 -30.88
N LEU A 13 30.13 -12.84 -30.35
CA LEU A 13 29.15 -13.51 -29.48
C LEU A 13 29.08 -12.75 -28.15
N LEU A 14 28.01 -12.01 -27.96
CA LEU A 14 27.66 -11.45 -26.66
C LEU A 14 27.14 -12.59 -25.79
N ALA A 15 28.00 -13.13 -24.93
CA ALA A 15 27.58 -14.02 -23.85
C ALA A 15 26.94 -13.17 -22.76
N CYS A 16 25.60 -13.11 -22.72
CA CYS A 16 24.86 -12.62 -21.57
C CYS A 16 25.15 -13.56 -20.38
N ALA A 17 26.09 -13.18 -19.53
CA ALA A 17 26.28 -13.82 -18.24
C ALA A 17 25.09 -13.39 -17.36
N LEU A 18 24.16 -14.30 -17.10
CA LEU A 18 23.16 -14.17 -16.06
C LEU A 18 23.92 -14.11 -14.71
N LEU A 19 24.14 -12.90 -14.21
CA LEU A 19 24.58 -12.69 -12.85
C LEU A 19 23.41 -13.11 -11.93
N PRO A 20 23.65 -13.91 -10.89
CA PRO A 20 22.61 -14.21 -9.92
C PRO A 20 22.17 -12.91 -9.26
N ALA A 21 20.87 -12.63 -9.26
CA ALA A 21 20.27 -11.51 -8.55
C ALA A 21 20.79 -11.51 -7.10
N CYS A 22 21.50 -10.46 -6.75
CA CYS A 22 21.98 -10.24 -5.38
C CYS A 22 20.72 -10.02 -4.53
N LYS A 23 20.24 -11.06 -3.84
CA LYS A 23 19.22 -10.93 -2.81
C LYS A 23 19.84 -10.07 -1.72
N THR A 24 19.33 -8.85 -1.52
CA THR A 24 19.59 -8.11 -0.29
C THR A 24 19.00 -8.97 0.82
N PRO A 25 19.81 -9.53 1.74
CA PRO A 25 19.24 -10.39 2.76
C PRO A 25 18.36 -9.53 3.66
N VAL A 26 17.10 -9.96 3.86
CA VAL A 26 16.42 -9.65 5.12
C VAL A 26 17.44 -10.00 6.20
N PRO A 27 17.79 -9.10 7.14
CA PRO A 27 18.75 -9.45 8.17
C PRO A 27 18.24 -10.73 8.83
N ALA A 28 18.90 -11.86 8.61
CA ALA A 28 18.72 -13.02 9.43
C ALA A 28 18.91 -12.51 10.85
N ALA A 29 18.07 -12.92 11.81
CA ALA A 29 18.11 -12.49 13.18
C ALA A 29 19.57 -12.46 13.65
N GLY A 30 20.21 -11.30 13.50
CA GLY A 30 21.57 -11.04 13.93
C GLY A 30 21.57 -11.06 15.46
N THR A 31 22.71 -11.25 16.07
CA THR A 31 22.85 -11.12 17.53
C THR A 31 22.88 -9.64 17.98
N GLU A 32 22.97 -8.70 17.04
CA GLU A 32 23.14 -7.27 17.29
C GLU A 32 21.89 -6.48 16.85
N PRO A 33 21.54 -5.42 17.59
CA PRO A 33 20.45 -4.52 17.21
C PRO A 33 20.80 -3.71 15.96
N PHE A 34 19.80 -3.36 15.16
CA PHE A 34 19.95 -2.53 13.96
C PHE A 34 19.00 -1.34 13.99
N SER A 35 19.38 -0.25 13.31
CA SER A 35 18.56 0.96 13.20
C SER A 35 17.27 0.68 12.43
N ALA A 36 16.14 1.24 12.88
CA ALA A 36 14.88 1.13 12.16
C ALA A 36 15.01 1.76 10.76
N SER A 37 14.38 1.14 9.75
CA SER A 37 14.37 1.63 8.37
C SER A 37 13.68 2.99 8.22
N THR A 38 12.81 3.33 9.18
CA THR A 38 12.07 4.59 9.26
C THR A 38 12.87 5.74 9.90
N ASN A 39 14.11 5.51 10.35
CA ASN A 39 14.95 6.57 10.87
C ASN A 39 15.39 7.51 9.75
N ILE A 40 15.36 8.82 10.00
CA ILE A 40 15.95 9.77 9.06
C ILE A 40 17.46 9.59 8.99
N SER A 41 18.05 9.98 7.84
CA SER A 41 19.48 9.80 7.59
C SER A 41 20.36 10.32 8.73
N GLY A 42 21.29 9.49 9.19
CA GLY A 42 22.25 9.81 10.26
C GLY A 42 21.69 9.61 11.67
N ARG A 43 20.48 9.09 11.84
CA ARG A 43 19.93 8.73 13.16
C ARG A 43 20.05 7.23 13.40
N GLU A 44 20.51 6.86 14.60
CA GLU A 44 20.68 5.46 14.98
C GLU A 44 19.45 4.87 15.67
N TYR A 45 18.64 5.71 16.35
CA TYR A 45 17.50 5.30 17.13
C TYR A 45 16.19 5.83 16.54
N PRO A 46 15.09 5.02 16.72
CA PRO A 46 15.00 3.73 17.43
C PRO A 46 15.80 2.60 16.78
N LYS A 47 16.26 1.64 17.62
CA LYS A 47 16.90 0.38 17.19
C LYS A 47 16.01 -0.82 17.49
N ILE A 48 16.01 -1.76 16.56
CA ILE A 48 15.28 -3.03 16.69
C ILE A 48 16.26 -4.10 17.13
N TRP A 49 15.92 -4.80 18.20
CA TRP A 49 16.70 -5.90 18.75
C TRP A 49 16.27 -7.25 18.15
N PRO A 50 17.14 -8.28 18.19
CA PRO A 50 16.81 -9.60 17.62
C PRO A 50 15.57 -10.28 18.22
N ASP A 51 15.21 -9.90 19.44
CA ASP A 51 14.00 -10.35 20.14
C ASP A 51 12.76 -9.47 19.86
N LEU A 52 12.83 -8.60 18.83
CA LEU A 52 11.80 -7.70 18.36
C LEU A 52 11.43 -6.58 19.34
N ARG A 53 12.17 -6.40 20.43
CA ARG A 53 12.06 -5.20 21.26
C ARG A 53 12.66 -4.00 20.54
N VAL A 54 12.11 -2.83 20.78
CA VAL A 54 12.61 -1.57 20.22
C VAL A 54 13.26 -0.73 21.32
N GLU A 55 14.50 -0.33 21.10
CA GLU A 55 15.25 0.60 21.97
C GLU A 55 15.07 2.03 21.47
N PHE A 56 14.59 2.90 22.36
CA PHE A 56 14.47 4.33 22.11
C PHE A 56 15.52 5.10 22.89
N ARG A 57 16.05 6.17 22.27
CA ARG A 57 16.88 7.18 22.92
C ARG A 57 16.40 8.57 22.51
N VAL A 58 16.10 9.41 23.52
CA VAL A 58 15.53 10.74 23.34
C VAL A 58 16.34 11.76 24.14
N GLU A 59 16.73 12.84 23.48
CA GLU A 59 17.38 13.97 24.14
C GLU A 59 16.33 14.98 24.57
N ALA A 60 16.04 15.01 25.87
CA ALA A 60 15.12 15.95 26.50
C ALA A 60 15.60 16.26 27.93
N PRO A 61 16.74 16.98 28.09
CA PRO A 61 17.41 17.13 29.39
C PRO A 61 16.57 17.87 30.43
N GLU A 62 15.69 18.77 30.01
CA GLU A 62 14.83 19.54 30.90
C GLU A 62 13.52 18.81 31.25
N ALA A 63 13.16 17.74 30.52
CA ALA A 63 11.92 17.02 30.78
C ALA A 63 11.94 16.26 32.09
N GLN A 64 10.76 16.17 32.72
CA GLN A 64 10.55 15.42 33.98
C GLN A 64 10.08 14.00 33.70
N HIS A 65 9.36 13.78 32.58
CA HIS A 65 8.83 12.50 32.18
C HIS A 65 8.92 12.37 30.64
N VAL A 66 9.46 11.25 30.17
CA VAL A 66 9.46 10.91 28.74
C VAL A 66 8.99 9.46 28.60
N ALA A 67 8.11 9.24 27.65
CA ALA A 67 7.62 7.91 27.27
C ALA A 67 7.46 7.81 25.76
N VAL A 68 7.28 6.59 25.27
CA VAL A 68 6.89 6.30 23.87
C VAL A 68 5.51 5.66 23.89
N ASP A 69 4.60 6.22 23.11
CA ASP A 69 3.25 5.67 22.87
C ASP A 69 3.25 4.98 21.50
N ILE A 70 3.15 3.65 21.51
CA ILE A 70 3.03 2.84 20.29
C ILE A 70 1.62 2.27 20.21
N CYS A 71 0.83 2.77 19.28
CA CYS A 71 -0.55 2.31 19.05
C CYS A 71 -1.40 2.26 20.34
N GLY A 72 -1.18 3.19 21.28
CA GLY A 72 -1.91 3.30 22.55
C GLY A 72 -1.26 2.57 23.73
N THR A 73 -0.18 1.83 23.52
CA THR A 73 0.63 1.23 24.60
C THR A 73 1.78 2.17 24.96
N VAL A 74 1.86 2.60 26.22
CA VAL A 74 2.83 3.58 26.69
C VAL A 74 4.01 2.91 27.40
N TYR A 75 5.22 3.17 26.93
CA TYR A 75 6.49 2.68 27.46
C TYR A 75 7.28 3.82 28.09
N PRO A 76 7.38 3.92 29.42
CA PRO A 76 8.15 4.95 30.09
C PRO A 76 9.65 4.79 29.84
N LEU A 77 10.34 5.90 29.56
CA LEU A 77 11.80 5.92 29.44
C LEU A 77 12.45 6.35 30.75
N GLN A 78 13.71 5.98 30.94
CA GLN A 78 14.53 6.31 32.08
C GLN A 78 15.59 7.34 31.72
N LYS A 79 15.78 8.35 32.58
CA LYS A 79 16.78 9.41 32.36
C LYS A 79 18.15 8.92 32.88
N ASP A 80 19.19 9.00 32.05
CA ASP A 80 20.56 8.72 32.44
C ASP A 80 21.23 9.92 33.14
N ALA A 81 22.47 9.73 33.60
CA ALA A 81 23.22 10.77 34.31
C ALA A 81 23.56 11.98 33.40
N GLU A 82 23.60 11.79 32.09
CA GLU A 82 23.85 12.79 31.07
C GLU A 82 22.59 13.53 30.62
N GLY A 83 21.42 13.18 31.20
CA GLY A 83 20.14 13.82 30.90
C GLY A 83 19.44 13.28 29.64
N ARG A 84 19.91 12.16 29.08
CA ARG A 84 19.27 11.47 27.94
C ARG A 84 18.28 10.44 28.45
N TRP A 85 17.20 10.26 27.74
CA TRP A 85 16.17 9.29 28.06
C TRP A 85 16.33 8.02 27.20
N HIS A 86 16.26 6.85 27.82
CA HIS A 86 16.35 5.57 27.12
C HIS A 86 15.37 4.55 27.70
N GLY A 87 14.97 3.60 26.90
CA GLY A 87 14.12 2.49 27.31
C GLY A 87 13.77 1.56 26.17
N PHE A 88 13.04 0.51 26.52
CA PHE A 88 12.66 -0.56 25.62
C PHE A 88 11.15 -0.77 25.64
N THR A 89 10.65 -1.24 24.50
CA THR A 89 9.30 -1.83 24.44
C THR A 89 9.34 -3.28 24.89
N GLU A 90 8.18 -3.90 25.07
CA GLU A 90 8.05 -5.35 24.92
C GLU A 90 8.39 -5.74 23.47
N ALA A 91 8.50 -7.07 23.18
CA ALA A 91 8.60 -7.54 21.80
C ALA A 91 7.37 -7.13 21.00
N LEU A 92 7.57 -6.43 19.88
CA LEU A 92 6.49 -6.02 19.01
C LEU A 92 6.24 -7.09 17.94
N GLU A 93 5.02 -7.15 17.45
CA GLU A 93 4.70 -7.96 16.28
C GLU A 93 5.40 -7.41 15.04
N ALA A 94 5.68 -8.28 14.06
CA ALA A 94 6.24 -7.85 12.79
C ALA A 94 5.30 -6.85 12.10
N GLY A 95 5.87 -5.73 11.60
CA GLY A 95 5.15 -4.78 10.82
C GLY A 95 5.35 -3.31 11.12
N PHE A 96 4.50 -2.49 10.50
CA PHE A 96 4.58 -1.04 10.56
C PHE A 96 3.74 -0.49 11.70
N HIS A 97 4.41 0.10 12.71
CA HIS A 97 3.78 0.62 13.92
C HIS A 97 3.96 2.12 14.02
N TYR A 98 2.86 2.87 14.09
CA TYR A 98 2.90 4.28 14.43
C TYR A 98 3.28 4.49 15.89
N TYR A 99 4.10 5.51 16.17
CA TYR A 99 4.41 5.88 17.53
C TYR A 99 4.53 7.40 17.72
N PHE A 100 4.48 7.82 18.96
CA PHE A 100 4.71 9.21 19.39
C PHE A 100 5.62 9.23 20.63
N LEU A 101 6.40 10.28 20.74
CA LEU A 101 7.01 10.63 22.02
C LEU A 101 5.96 11.33 22.88
N VAL A 102 6.00 11.05 24.18
CA VAL A 102 5.20 11.75 25.21
C VAL A 102 6.18 12.43 26.17
N VAL A 103 6.34 13.74 26.05
CA VAL A 103 7.27 14.53 26.83
C VAL A 103 6.47 15.45 27.78
N ASP A 104 6.56 15.22 29.08
CA ASP A 104 5.81 15.94 30.12
C ASP A 104 4.31 16.03 29.81
N GLY A 105 3.74 14.95 29.28
CA GLY A 105 2.33 14.83 28.93
C GLY A 105 1.98 15.37 27.52
N VAL A 106 2.92 15.98 26.80
CA VAL A 106 2.69 16.45 25.44
C VAL A 106 3.08 15.35 24.44
N ARG A 107 2.15 14.98 23.59
CA ARG A 107 2.34 14.01 22.51
C ARG A 107 2.93 14.70 21.26
N LEU A 108 4.04 14.21 20.75
CA LEU A 108 4.76 14.78 19.61
C LEU A 108 5.43 13.69 18.77
N SER A 109 5.72 14.01 17.52
CA SER A 109 6.48 13.13 16.65
C SER A 109 7.96 13.14 17.02
N ASP A 110 8.63 12.00 16.84
CA ASP A 110 10.07 11.86 17.06
C ASP A 110 10.85 12.56 15.94
N PRO A 111 11.74 13.52 16.25
CA PRO A 111 12.57 14.17 15.24
C PRO A 111 13.63 13.25 14.63
N ALA A 112 13.81 12.04 15.14
CA ALA A 112 14.72 11.04 14.56
C ALA A 112 14.06 10.12 13.54
N SER A 113 12.73 10.14 13.44
CA SER A 113 11.94 9.32 12.53
C SER A 113 11.45 10.10 11.32
N GLU A 114 11.31 9.44 10.18
CA GLU A 114 10.43 9.93 9.12
C GLU A 114 9.01 10.11 9.65
N LEU A 115 8.26 11.00 9.00
CA LEU A 115 6.87 11.28 9.37
C LEU A 115 5.90 10.74 8.33
N PHE A 116 4.86 10.10 8.83
CA PHE A 116 3.81 9.48 8.03
C PHE A 116 2.45 10.06 8.45
N PHE A 117 1.61 10.41 7.48
CA PHE A 117 0.25 10.80 7.83
C PHE A 117 -0.57 9.55 8.09
N GLY A 118 -0.96 9.37 9.35
CA GLY A 118 -1.76 8.24 9.81
C GLY A 118 -2.45 8.57 11.12
N CYS A 119 -3.55 7.90 11.44
CA CYS A 119 -4.37 8.22 12.62
C CYS A 119 -4.86 9.69 12.66
N GLY A 120 -4.97 10.35 11.50
CA GLY A 120 -5.40 11.75 11.36
C GLY A 120 -4.34 12.80 11.71
N VAL A 121 -3.08 12.41 11.93
CA VAL A 121 -1.96 13.30 12.26
C VAL A 121 -0.65 12.83 11.63
N MET A 122 0.37 13.69 11.65
CA MET A 122 1.73 13.28 11.32
C MET A 122 2.31 12.47 12.49
N ALA A 123 2.59 11.21 12.27
CA ALA A 123 3.12 10.27 13.25
C ALA A 123 4.52 9.80 12.85
N SER A 124 5.34 9.46 13.84
CA SER A 124 6.55 8.66 13.63
C SER A 124 6.18 7.19 13.45
N ALA A 125 7.08 6.39 12.91
CA ALA A 125 6.86 4.96 12.79
C ALA A 125 8.12 4.14 13.04
N VAL A 126 7.92 2.90 13.43
CA VAL A 126 8.94 1.86 13.44
C VAL A 126 8.43 0.65 12.67
N GLU A 127 9.24 0.11 11.79
CA GLU A 127 8.91 -1.10 11.03
C GLU A 127 9.70 -2.29 11.55
N ILE A 128 8.99 -3.26 12.10
CA ILE A 128 9.55 -4.53 12.57
C ILE A 128 9.55 -5.51 11.40
N PRO A 129 10.71 -6.02 10.93
CA PRO A 129 10.78 -6.92 9.79
C PRO A 129 10.01 -8.23 10.03
N GLU A 130 9.24 -8.66 9.02
CA GLU A 130 8.59 -9.96 9.03
C GLU A 130 9.54 -11.02 8.42
N ALA A 131 9.86 -12.07 9.19
CA ALA A 131 10.78 -13.10 8.74
C ALA A 131 10.27 -13.82 7.48
N GLY A 132 11.11 -13.85 6.42
CA GLY A 132 10.78 -14.52 5.17
C GLY A 132 9.82 -13.75 4.26
N VAL A 133 9.47 -12.51 4.60
CA VAL A 133 8.61 -11.62 3.79
C VAL A 133 9.45 -10.46 3.28
N ASP A 134 9.68 -10.42 1.97
CA ASP A 134 10.57 -9.46 1.32
C ASP A 134 9.97 -8.76 0.09
N PHE A 135 8.71 -9.06 -0.26
CA PHE A 135 8.07 -8.57 -1.47
C PHE A 135 7.85 -7.05 -1.49
N TYR A 136 7.84 -6.40 -0.33
CA TYR A 136 7.71 -4.94 -0.15
C TYR A 136 9.04 -4.25 0.23
N LEU A 137 10.15 -4.99 0.22
CA LEU A 137 11.47 -4.43 0.50
C LEU A 137 12.16 -3.96 -0.78
N ASP A 138 13.04 -2.98 -0.64
CA ASP A 138 13.89 -2.52 -1.73
C ASP A 138 14.76 -3.64 -2.28
N ARG A 139 14.71 -3.84 -3.60
CA ARG A 139 15.55 -4.76 -4.35
C ARG A 139 16.25 -4.02 -5.49
N ASP A 140 17.34 -4.55 -5.99
CA ASP A 140 18.02 -4.06 -7.19
C ASP A 140 17.28 -4.51 -8.44
N VAL A 141 16.18 -3.82 -8.75
CA VAL A 141 15.29 -4.05 -9.90
C VAL A 141 14.98 -2.72 -10.58
N PRO A 142 14.53 -2.71 -11.86
CA PRO A 142 14.05 -1.48 -12.49
C PRO A 142 12.94 -0.83 -11.65
N ARG A 143 13.07 0.47 -11.42
CA ARG A 143 12.18 1.22 -10.53
C ARG A 143 11.29 2.18 -11.30
N GLY A 144 10.00 2.13 -11.00
CA GLY A 144 9.05 3.15 -11.42
C GLY A 144 9.20 4.46 -10.64
N GLU A 145 8.34 5.41 -10.94
CA GLU A 145 8.31 6.72 -10.30
C GLU A 145 6.95 7.01 -9.69
N VAL A 146 6.92 7.59 -8.50
CA VAL A 146 5.70 8.14 -7.89
C VAL A 146 5.66 9.64 -8.15
N ARG A 147 4.73 10.10 -8.97
CA ARG A 147 4.59 11.48 -9.43
C ARG A 147 3.48 12.19 -8.66
N MET A 148 3.76 13.34 -8.09
CA MET A 148 2.77 14.23 -7.49
C MET A 148 2.01 14.97 -8.59
N GLN A 149 0.73 14.69 -8.76
CA GLN A 149 -0.13 15.30 -9.77
C GLN A 149 -1.14 16.24 -9.13
N ARG A 150 -1.02 17.54 -9.44
CA ARG A 150 -2.03 18.52 -9.03
C ARG A 150 -3.10 18.67 -10.10
N TYR A 151 -4.34 18.77 -9.67
CA TYR A 151 -5.49 19.04 -10.54
C TYR A 151 -6.52 19.93 -9.85
N TRP A 152 -7.28 20.68 -10.66
CA TRP A 152 -8.39 21.47 -10.16
C TRP A 152 -9.62 20.58 -10.02
N SER A 153 -10.30 20.63 -8.88
CA SER A 153 -11.58 19.96 -8.64
C SER A 153 -12.72 20.96 -8.79
N PRO A 154 -13.50 20.92 -9.88
CA PRO A 154 -14.66 21.78 -10.06
C PRO A 154 -15.73 21.59 -9.00
N SER A 155 -15.95 20.33 -8.56
CA SER A 155 -16.95 20.00 -7.53
C SER A 155 -16.66 20.62 -6.17
N LEU A 156 -15.39 20.77 -5.83
CA LEU A 156 -14.96 21.36 -4.55
C LEU A 156 -14.51 22.81 -4.67
N GLY A 157 -14.20 23.30 -5.88
CA GLY A 157 -13.63 24.63 -6.09
C GLY A 157 -12.22 24.81 -5.51
N VAL A 158 -11.42 23.75 -5.45
CA VAL A 158 -10.06 23.76 -4.88
C VAL A 158 -9.06 22.97 -5.73
N TRP A 159 -7.78 23.29 -5.56
CA TRP A 159 -6.71 22.44 -6.07
C TRP A 159 -6.54 21.20 -5.18
N ARG A 160 -6.55 20.03 -5.82
CA ARG A 160 -6.27 18.73 -5.19
C ARG A 160 -4.94 18.18 -5.65
N THR A 161 -4.47 17.18 -4.93
CA THR A 161 -3.26 16.42 -5.26
C THR A 161 -3.61 14.94 -5.25
N CYS A 162 -3.13 14.19 -6.23
CA CYS A 162 -3.05 12.75 -6.19
C CYS A 162 -1.61 12.31 -6.51
N TYR A 163 -1.25 11.09 -6.15
CA TYR A 163 0.03 10.49 -6.51
C TYR A 163 -0.20 9.42 -7.56
N VAL A 164 0.66 9.40 -8.57
CA VAL A 164 0.56 8.47 -9.69
C VAL A 164 1.88 7.72 -9.83
N TYR A 165 1.85 6.42 -9.56
CA TYR A 165 2.97 5.56 -9.91
C TYR A 165 2.94 5.27 -11.41
N VAL A 166 4.09 5.35 -12.05
CA VAL A 166 4.34 4.94 -13.44
C VAL A 166 5.48 3.91 -13.46
N PRO A 167 5.39 2.81 -14.24
CA PRO A 167 6.41 1.77 -14.27
C PRO A 167 7.71 2.27 -14.91
N ALA A 168 8.84 1.61 -14.61
CA ALA A 168 10.18 1.99 -15.07
C ALA A 168 10.25 2.22 -16.58
N GLU A 169 9.58 1.39 -17.36
CA GLU A 169 9.54 1.48 -18.84
C GLU A 169 8.69 2.63 -19.39
N TYR A 170 7.98 3.36 -18.52
CA TYR A 170 7.00 4.36 -18.97
C TYR A 170 7.61 5.41 -19.90
N GLU A 171 8.76 5.99 -19.59
CA GLU A 171 9.39 6.98 -20.46
C GLU A 171 10.14 6.36 -21.65
N GLU A 172 10.55 5.10 -21.53
CA GLU A 172 11.26 4.38 -22.59
C GLU A 172 10.34 3.90 -23.72
N GLN A 173 9.03 3.75 -23.41
CA GLN A 173 8.02 3.25 -24.35
C GLN A 173 6.89 4.29 -24.57
N PRO A 174 7.15 5.39 -25.32
CA PRO A 174 6.22 6.53 -25.42
C PRO A 174 4.89 6.18 -26.11
N GLU A 175 4.84 5.12 -26.91
CA GLU A 175 3.61 4.68 -27.60
C GLU A 175 2.78 3.67 -26.78
N LYS A 176 3.37 3.10 -25.73
CA LYS A 176 2.67 2.11 -24.91
C LYS A 176 1.63 2.79 -24.00
N ARG A 177 0.46 2.17 -23.93
CA ARG A 177 -0.62 2.55 -22.99
C ARG A 177 -0.77 1.51 -21.91
N TYR A 178 -1.22 1.94 -20.76
CA TYR A 178 -1.20 1.16 -19.55
C TYR A 178 -2.60 1.06 -18.92
N PRO A 179 -2.97 -0.08 -18.34
CA PRO A 179 -4.11 -0.17 -17.45
C PRO A 179 -3.87 0.63 -16.16
N VAL A 180 -4.93 0.92 -15.42
CA VAL A 180 -4.88 1.81 -14.25
C VAL A 180 -5.57 1.17 -13.06
N LEU A 181 -4.84 1.08 -11.94
CA LEU A 181 -5.39 0.78 -10.63
C LEU A 181 -5.63 2.10 -9.86
N TYR A 182 -6.86 2.36 -9.44
CA TYR A 182 -7.22 3.41 -8.49
C TYR A 182 -7.21 2.82 -7.08
N LEU A 183 -6.22 3.22 -6.26
CA LEU A 183 -5.90 2.60 -4.98
C LEU A 183 -6.17 3.57 -3.82
N GLN A 184 -7.19 3.26 -2.99
CA GLN A 184 -7.70 4.17 -1.97
C GLN A 184 -7.16 3.85 -0.58
N HIS A 185 -6.78 4.91 0.14
CA HIS A 185 -6.32 4.85 1.53
C HIS A 185 -7.47 4.68 2.53
N GLY A 186 -7.13 4.41 3.79
CA GLY A 186 -8.08 4.26 4.89
C GLY A 186 -8.50 5.57 5.57
N GLY A 187 -9.37 5.44 6.57
CA GLY A 187 -9.74 6.57 7.43
C GLY A 187 -8.56 7.07 8.25
N GLY A 188 -8.36 8.41 8.28
CA GLY A 188 -7.24 9.02 9.00
C GLY A 188 -5.89 8.93 8.29
N GLU A 189 -5.88 8.54 7.02
CA GLU A 189 -4.73 8.56 6.12
C GLU A 189 -4.96 9.54 4.97
N ASP A 190 -4.00 9.68 4.07
CA ASP A 190 -4.09 10.55 2.89
C ASP A 190 -3.56 9.84 1.63
N GLU A 191 -3.49 10.58 0.54
CA GLU A 191 -3.03 10.10 -0.77
C GLU A 191 -1.58 9.61 -0.79
N THR A 192 -0.79 9.84 0.27
CA THR A 192 0.60 9.34 0.37
C THR A 192 0.69 7.96 1.02
N GLY A 193 -0.36 7.51 1.72
CA GLY A 193 -0.33 6.31 2.56
C GLY A 193 0.13 5.05 1.81
N TRP A 194 -0.42 4.80 0.64
CA TRP A 194 -0.05 3.61 -0.14
C TRP A 194 1.37 3.63 -0.70
N SER A 195 1.92 4.80 -1.08
CA SER A 195 3.30 4.89 -1.55
C SER A 195 4.32 4.90 -0.41
N ARG A 196 3.95 5.37 0.79
CA ARG A 196 4.86 5.47 1.92
C ARG A 196 4.75 4.29 2.88
N GLN A 197 3.63 4.16 3.58
CA GLN A 197 3.41 3.05 4.50
C GLN A 197 3.08 1.74 3.77
N GLY A 198 2.38 1.84 2.64
CA GLY A 198 1.92 0.70 1.84
C GLY A 198 2.98 0.08 0.94
N HIS A 199 4.02 0.83 0.56
CA HIS A 199 5.07 0.42 -0.39
C HIS A 199 4.51 -0.10 -1.72
N ALA A 200 3.42 0.50 -2.21
CA ALA A 200 2.71 0.03 -3.41
C ALA A 200 3.58 0.04 -4.67
N ASP A 201 4.44 1.05 -4.80
CA ASP A 201 5.43 1.20 -5.87
C ASP A 201 6.49 0.09 -5.80
N ILE A 202 7.07 -0.17 -4.63
CA ILE A 202 8.07 -1.21 -4.41
C ILE A 202 7.48 -2.60 -4.68
N ILE A 203 6.27 -2.86 -4.18
CA ILE A 203 5.56 -4.13 -4.41
C ILE A 203 5.36 -4.37 -5.90
N LEU A 204 4.90 -3.35 -6.64
CA LEU A 204 4.67 -3.52 -8.07
C LEU A 204 5.99 -3.68 -8.85
N ASP A 205 7.03 -2.89 -8.55
CA ASP A 205 8.36 -3.03 -9.18
C ASP A 205 8.92 -4.44 -8.99
N ASN A 206 8.85 -4.98 -7.76
CA ASN A 206 9.30 -6.34 -7.48
C ASN A 206 8.49 -7.39 -8.25
N LEU A 207 7.16 -7.25 -8.33
CA LEU A 207 6.29 -8.15 -9.10
C LEU A 207 6.55 -8.06 -10.61
N LEU A 208 6.82 -6.88 -11.14
CA LEU A 208 7.17 -6.68 -12.55
C LEU A 208 8.50 -7.36 -12.88
N ALA A 209 9.51 -7.22 -12.03
CA ALA A 209 10.80 -7.90 -12.19
C ALA A 209 10.69 -9.43 -12.10
N GLU A 210 9.71 -9.94 -11.35
CA GLU A 210 9.39 -11.36 -11.25
C GLU A 210 8.48 -11.87 -12.40
N GLY A 211 7.97 -10.99 -13.27
CA GLY A 211 7.01 -11.33 -14.32
C GLY A 211 5.66 -11.80 -13.79
N LYS A 212 5.27 -11.37 -12.59
CA LYS A 212 4.04 -11.79 -11.91
C LYS A 212 2.89 -10.80 -12.05
N ALA A 213 3.16 -9.56 -12.40
CA ALA A 213 2.15 -8.53 -12.65
C ALA A 213 2.30 -7.93 -14.05
N GLU A 214 1.22 -7.32 -14.54
CA GLU A 214 1.22 -6.52 -15.76
C GLU A 214 1.69 -5.10 -15.44
N PRO A 215 2.49 -4.44 -16.31
CA PRO A 215 2.83 -3.03 -16.14
C PRO A 215 1.57 -2.16 -16.15
N MET A 216 1.39 -1.39 -15.09
CA MET A 216 0.20 -0.55 -14.87
C MET A 216 0.54 0.78 -14.21
N LEU A 217 -0.37 1.74 -14.27
CA LEU A 217 -0.36 2.92 -13.42
C LEU A 217 -1.09 2.63 -12.12
N ILE A 218 -0.64 3.23 -10.99
CA ILE A 218 -1.40 3.24 -9.74
C ILE A 218 -1.72 4.69 -9.39
N VAL A 219 -2.99 5.01 -9.23
CA VAL A 219 -3.49 6.34 -8.86
C VAL A 219 -3.95 6.32 -7.41
N MET A 220 -3.34 7.13 -6.58
CA MET A 220 -3.63 7.28 -5.16
C MET A 220 -4.15 8.70 -4.93
N ASP A 221 -5.44 8.85 -4.65
CA ASP A 221 -6.11 10.15 -4.46
C ASP A 221 -6.68 10.27 -3.05
N TYR A 222 -6.87 11.49 -2.55
CA TYR A 222 -7.48 11.73 -1.24
C TYR A 222 -8.99 11.43 -1.28
N GLY A 223 -9.36 10.29 -0.72
CA GLY A 223 -10.73 9.76 -0.79
C GLY A 223 -11.74 10.34 0.20
N GLN A 224 -11.33 11.19 1.15
CA GLN A 224 -12.19 11.66 2.23
C GLN A 224 -12.72 13.10 2.03
N ALA A 225 -12.83 13.58 0.80
CA ALA A 225 -13.30 14.91 0.49
C ALA A 225 -14.61 14.89 -0.33
N GLY A 226 -15.62 15.59 0.14
CA GLY A 226 -16.89 15.82 -0.57
C GLY A 226 -17.59 14.52 -1.04
N ASP A 227 -18.24 14.60 -2.20
CA ASP A 227 -18.74 13.42 -2.90
C ASP A 227 -17.60 12.79 -3.72
N PHE A 228 -16.85 11.89 -3.08
CA PHE A 228 -15.70 11.26 -3.72
C PHE A 228 -16.08 10.39 -4.93
N SER A 229 -17.27 9.79 -4.95
CA SER A 229 -17.76 9.07 -6.13
C SER A 229 -17.79 9.96 -7.34
N LYS A 230 -18.41 11.14 -7.21
CA LYS A 230 -18.44 12.14 -8.28
C LYS A 230 -17.04 12.63 -8.66
N ILE A 231 -16.21 12.96 -7.67
CA ILE A 231 -14.84 13.42 -7.92
C ILE A 231 -14.04 12.35 -8.68
N LEU A 232 -14.10 11.09 -8.25
CA LEU A 232 -13.37 10.01 -8.90
C LEU A 232 -13.85 9.80 -10.35
N LEU A 233 -15.15 9.68 -10.56
CA LEU A 233 -15.73 9.32 -11.85
C LEU A 233 -15.72 10.47 -12.87
N GLU A 234 -16.00 11.70 -12.42
CA GLU A 234 -16.17 12.85 -13.32
C GLU A 234 -14.93 13.74 -13.42
N GLU A 235 -13.98 13.64 -12.46
CA GLU A 235 -12.80 14.52 -12.42
C GLU A 235 -11.48 13.73 -12.47
N THR A 236 -11.23 12.82 -11.50
CA THR A 236 -9.94 12.13 -11.39
C THR A 236 -9.70 11.18 -12.57
N VAL A 237 -10.65 10.29 -12.90
CA VAL A 237 -10.53 9.34 -14.03
C VAL A 237 -10.31 10.07 -15.35
N PRO A 238 -11.14 11.06 -15.77
CA PRO A 238 -10.92 11.80 -17.00
C PRO A 238 -9.61 12.60 -17.01
N MET A 239 -9.19 13.15 -15.87
CA MET A 239 -7.93 13.87 -15.75
C MET A 239 -6.73 12.94 -15.96
N ILE A 240 -6.74 11.77 -15.37
CA ILE A 240 -5.69 10.75 -15.54
C ILE A 240 -5.63 10.31 -17.00
N ASP A 241 -6.75 9.98 -17.63
CA ASP A 241 -6.81 9.57 -19.03
C ASP A 241 -6.30 10.66 -19.99
N SER A 242 -6.50 11.94 -19.64
CA SER A 242 -6.03 13.06 -20.46
C SER A 242 -4.55 13.37 -20.32
N ARG A 243 -3.91 12.99 -19.20
CA ARG A 243 -2.52 13.37 -18.87
C ARG A 243 -1.53 12.21 -18.95
N TYR A 244 -2.02 10.99 -18.84
CA TYR A 244 -1.21 9.78 -18.84
C TYR A 244 -1.60 8.86 -20.00
N ARG A 245 -0.70 8.01 -20.39
CA ARG A 245 -0.93 7.02 -21.45
C ARG A 245 -1.72 5.84 -20.91
N THR A 246 -3.00 6.03 -20.70
CA THR A 246 -3.93 5.00 -20.20
C THR A 246 -4.61 4.25 -21.33
N ILE A 247 -5.13 3.05 -21.05
CA ILE A 247 -6.12 2.35 -21.86
C ILE A 247 -7.49 2.70 -21.26
N PRO A 248 -8.28 3.60 -21.90
CA PRO A 248 -9.42 4.25 -21.27
C PRO A 248 -10.72 3.43 -21.36
N ASP A 249 -10.68 2.17 -20.97
CA ASP A 249 -11.86 1.31 -20.90
C ASP A 249 -11.96 0.55 -19.57
N ALA A 250 -13.14 0.02 -19.26
CA ALA A 250 -13.42 -0.65 -17.99
C ALA A 250 -12.53 -1.87 -17.73
N ARG A 251 -12.18 -2.64 -18.79
CA ARG A 251 -11.37 -3.86 -18.64
C ARG A 251 -9.95 -3.55 -18.17
N HIS A 252 -9.49 -2.35 -18.45
CA HIS A 252 -8.16 -1.86 -18.08
C HIS A 252 -8.20 -0.88 -16.91
N ARG A 253 -9.32 -0.85 -16.14
CA ARG A 253 -9.39 -0.11 -14.87
C ARG A 253 -9.78 -1.03 -13.73
N ALA A 254 -9.04 -0.90 -12.64
CA ALA A 254 -9.32 -1.56 -11.36
C ALA A 254 -9.48 -0.50 -10.25
N MET A 255 -10.27 -0.82 -9.25
CA MET A 255 -10.36 -0.04 -8.02
C MET A 255 -10.12 -0.94 -6.82
N ALA A 256 -9.23 -0.52 -5.92
CA ALA A 256 -9.00 -1.23 -4.67
C ALA A 256 -8.76 -0.25 -3.53
N GLY A 257 -8.88 -0.73 -2.29
CA GLY A 257 -8.57 0.10 -1.13
C GLY A 257 -8.67 -0.65 0.18
N LEU A 258 -8.09 -0.03 1.21
CA LEU A 258 -8.09 -0.55 2.57
C LEU A 258 -9.14 0.18 3.44
N SER A 259 -9.74 -0.54 4.39
CA SER A 259 -10.63 0.05 5.40
C SER A 259 -11.71 0.95 4.78
N PHE A 260 -11.69 2.26 5.01
CA PHE A 260 -12.59 3.23 4.39
C PHE A 260 -12.50 3.19 2.86
N GLY A 261 -11.28 3.12 2.29
CA GLY A 261 -11.06 2.97 0.85
C GLY A 261 -11.59 1.65 0.28
N GLY A 262 -11.61 0.58 1.09
CA GLY A 262 -12.29 -0.67 0.75
C GLY A 262 -13.82 -0.50 0.65
N GLY A 263 -14.41 0.30 1.55
CA GLY A 263 -15.81 0.71 1.45
C GLY A 263 -16.12 1.52 0.20
N GLN A 264 -15.19 2.39 -0.23
CA GLN A 264 -15.30 3.12 -1.50
C GLN A 264 -15.18 2.16 -2.70
N SER A 265 -14.27 1.18 -2.65
CA SER A 265 -14.17 0.16 -3.70
C SER A 265 -15.46 -0.66 -3.83
N TRP A 266 -16.14 -0.96 -2.72
CA TRP A 266 -17.46 -1.56 -2.72
C TRP A 266 -18.53 -0.64 -3.31
N SER A 267 -18.61 0.60 -2.82
CA SER A 267 -19.70 1.52 -3.18
C SER A 267 -19.54 2.19 -4.54
N ILE A 268 -18.31 2.26 -5.07
CA ILE A 268 -18.01 2.86 -6.37
C ILE A 268 -17.56 1.78 -7.35
N GLY A 269 -16.52 1.00 -7.02
CA GLY A 269 -15.92 0.03 -7.94
C GLY A 269 -16.91 -1.01 -8.44
N LEU A 270 -17.66 -1.66 -7.52
CA LEU A 270 -18.66 -2.67 -7.90
C LEU A 270 -19.93 -2.09 -8.53
N LYS A 271 -20.27 -0.82 -8.25
CA LYS A 271 -21.50 -0.20 -8.77
C LYS A 271 -21.31 0.53 -10.09
N HIS A 272 -20.09 0.60 -10.59
CA HIS A 272 -19.74 1.21 -11.87
C HIS A 272 -18.91 0.25 -12.75
N PRO A 273 -19.50 -0.91 -13.16
CA PRO A 273 -18.82 -1.88 -14.01
C PRO A 273 -18.43 -1.33 -15.39
N GLU A 274 -19.10 -0.27 -15.83
CA GLU A 274 -18.78 0.48 -17.04
C GLU A 274 -17.48 1.30 -16.93
N VAL A 275 -16.96 1.48 -15.69
CA VAL A 275 -15.71 2.19 -15.40
C VAL A 275 -14.64 1.24 -14.88
N PHE A 276 -14.98 0.33 -13.95
CA PHE A 276 -14.06 -0.58 -13.27
C PHE A 276 -14.51 -2.04 -13.43
N SER A 277 -13.65 -2.88 -13.99
CA SER A 277 -13.95 -4.31 -14.12
C SER A 277 -13.36 -5.15 -12.99
N SER A 278 -12.33 -4.67 -12.31
CA SER A 278 -11.67 -5.42 -11.25
C SER A 278 -11.73 -4.64 -9.94
N VAL A 279 -12.12 -5.33 -8.85
CA VAL A 279 -12.34 -4.67 -7.56
C VAL A 279 -11.67 -5.44 -6.42
N GLY A 280 -10.89 -4.71 -5.59
CA GLY A 280 -10.23 -5.20 -4.39
C GLY A 280 -10.71 -4.49 -3.12
N ILE A 281 -11.09 -5.25 -2.09
CA ILE A 281 -11.60 -4.73 -0.83
C ILE A 281 -10.77 -5.31 0.31
N PHE A 282 -9.98 -4.46 0.98
CA PHE A 282 -9.04 -4.91 2.00
C PHE A 282 -9.48 -4.41 3.38
N SER A 283 -9.70 -5.33 4.32
CA SER A 283 -10.06 -5.04 5.72
C SER A 283 -11.18 -4.00 5.88
N SER A 284 -12.15 -4.00 4.97
CA SER A 284 -13.30 -3.11 5.04
C SER A 284 -14.46 -3.82 5.73
N GLY A 285 -15.19 -3.05 6.55
CA GLY A 285 -16.49 -3.51 7.07
C GLY A 285 -17.57 -3.57 6.01
N MET A 286 -17.22 -3.57 4.75
CA MET A 286 -18.00 -3.68 3.50
C MET A 286 -19.28 -2.89 3.57
N PHE A 287 -19.84 -2.18 4.05
CA PHE A 287 -21.18 -1.55 4.01
C PHE A 287 -21.20 -0.20 4.73
N GLY A 288 -20.19 0.61 4.45
CA GLY A 288 -20.17 2.01 4.87
C GLY A 288 -19.87 2.22 6.35
N GLY A 289 -19.20 1.27 7.00
CA GLY A 289 -18.79 1.45 8.39
C GLY A 289 -18.63 0.14 9.15
N VAL A 290 -18.20 0.23 10.39
CA VAL A 290 -18.12 -0.87 11.37
C VAL A 290 -19.56 -1.27 11.80
N SER A 291 -20.50 -1.32 10.86
CA SER A 291 -21.88 -1.68 11.17
C SER A 291 -22.00 -3.20 11.23
N TYR A 292 -22.33 -3.71 12.40
CA TYR A 292 -22.76 -5.10 12.60
C TYR A 292 -24.22 -5.33 12.17
N ALA A 293 -24.78 -4.44 11.35
CA ALA A 293 -26.12 -4.63 10.80
C ALA A 293 -26.14 -5.89 9.93
N PRO A 294 -27.25 -6.63 9.89
CA PRO A 294 -27.39 -7.77 8.98
C PRO A 294 -27.11 -7.34 7.55
N PHE A 295 -26.26 -8.12 6.88
CA PHE A 295 -25.93 -7.90 5.47
C PHE A 295 -27.11 -8.33 4.60
N ASP A 296 -27.71 -7.40 3.89
CA ASP A 296 -28.80 -7.64 2.95
C ASP A 296 -28.25 -7.55 1.52
N LEU A 297 -27.84 -8.70 0.99
CA LEU A 297 -27.22 -8.79 -0.33
C LEU A 297 -28.17 -8.36 -1.46
N GLU A 298 -29.48 -8.63 -1.33
CA GLU A 298 -30.46 -8.24 -2.34
C GLU A 298 -30.60 -6.72 -2.45
N LYS A 299 -30.42 -6.04 -1.33
CA LYS A 299 -30.40 -4.57 -1.30
C LYS A 299 -29.05 -3.99 -1.73
N GLU A 300 -27.93 -4.60 -1.31
CA GLU A 300 -26.60 -4.06 -1.54
C GLU A 300 -26.07 -4.33 -2.95
N LEU A 301 -26.36 -5.51 -3.51
CA LEU A 301 -25.96 -5.92 -4.87
C LEU A 301 -27.13 -6.61 -5.61
N PRO A 302 -28.19 -5.87 -5.96
CA PRO A 302 -29.33 -6.42 -6.69
C PRO A 302 -28.93 -7.00 -8.05
N GLU A 303 -27.87 -6.49 -8.68
CA GLU A 303 -27.34 -6.96 -9.96
C GLU A 303 -26.81 -8.40 -9.85
N LEU A 304 -26.11 -8.72 -8.77
CA LEU A 304 -25.64 -10.09 -8.50
C LEU A 304 -26.80 -11.04 -8.30
N THR A 305 -27.81 -10.63 -7.54
CA THR A 305 -28.96 -11.49 -7.24
C THR A 305 -29.87 -11.69 -8.45
N ALA A 306 -29.89 -10.73 -9.38
CA ALA A 306 -30.65 -10.83 -10.63
C ALA A 306 -29.96 -11.75 -11.66
N ASP A 307 -28.65 -11.62 -11.85
CA ASP A 307 -27.86 -12.39 -12.81
C ASP A 307 -26.39 -12.50 -12.39
N ALA A 308 -26.06 -13.54 -11.66
CA ALA A 308 -24.68 -13.78 -11.19
C ALA A 308 -23.69 -14.01 -12.35
N ALA A 309 -24.12 -14.54 -13.48
CA ALA A 309 -23.24 -14.75 -14.61
C ALA A 309 -22.85 -13.41 -15.29
N ALA A 310 -23.82 -12.52 -15.47
CA ALA A 310 -23.58 -11.17 -15.97
C ALA A 310 -22.71 -10.35 -15.01
N PHE A 311 -22.98 -10.44 -13.70
CA PHE A 311 -22.17 -9.81 -12.67
C PHE A 311 -20.70 -10.25 -12.71
N ASN A 312 -20.47 -11.57 -12.76
CA ASN A 312 -19.11 -12.13 -12.85
C ASN A 312 -18.39 -11.77 -14.15
N ALA A 313 -19.13 -11.67 -15.25
CA ALA A 313 -18.55 -11.21 -16.53
C ALA A 313 -18.15 -9.74 -16.50
N ALA A 314 -18.88 -8.91 -15.76
CA ALA A 314 -18.57 -7.50 -15.53
C ALA A 314 -17.39 -7.32 -14.54
N HIS A 315 -17.25 -8.23 -13.57
CA HIS A 315 -16.21 -8.22 -12.55
C HIS A 315 -15.35 -9.49 -12.59
N PRO A 316 -14.47 -9.67 -13.60
CA PRO A 316 -13.61 -10.85 -13.72
C PRO A 316 -12.64 -11.04 -12.55
N VAL A 317 -12.31 -9.97 -11.83
CA VAL A 317 -11.56 -10.02 -10.57
C VAL A 317 -12.34 -9.30 -9.49
N PHE A 318 -12.90 -10.08 -8.56
CA PHE A 318 -13.50 -9.58 -7.35
C PHE A 318 -12.80 -10.22 -6.14
N TYR A 319 -11.99 -9.40 -5.44
CA TYR A 319 -11.12 -9.83 -4.37
C TYR A 319 -11.48 -9.16 -3.05
N ILE A 320 -11.59 -9.95 -2.00
CA ILE A 320 -11.87 -9.48 -0.64
C ILE A 320 -10.81 -10.08 0.29
N SER A 321 -10.26 -9.26 1.18
CA SER A 321 -9.32 -9.75 2.19
C SER A 321 -9.52 -9.07 3.53
N CYS A 322 -9.00 -9.70 4.59
CA CYS A 322 -9.01 -9.16 5.93
C CYS A 322 -7.87 -9.75 6.76
N GLY A 323 -7.36 -9.00 7.74
CA GLY A 323 -6.47 -9.55 8.74
C GLY A 323 -7.19 -10.54 9.66
N GLU A 324 -6.53 -11.63 10.07
CA GLU A 324 -7.12 -12.64 10.98
C GLU A 324 -7.40 -12.07 12.38
N GLY A 325 -6.58 -11.11 12.82
CA GLY A 325 -6.77 -10.37 14.08
C GLY A 325 -7.59 -9.07 13.93
N ASP A 326 -8.07 -8.74 12.72
CA ASP A 326 -8.92 -7.56 12.50
C ASP A 326 -10.31 -7.78 13.11
N PRO A 327 -10.83 -6.83 13.89
CA PRO A 327 -12.22 -6.92 14.42
C PRO A 327 -13.30 -7.12 13.35
N ARG A 328 -12.99 -6.89 12.08
CA ARG A 328 -13.91 -7.03 10.93
C ARG A 328 -13.90 -8.42 10.30
N ILE A 329 -12.99 -9.31 10.71
CA ILE A 329 -12.76 -10.60 10.03
C ILE A 329 -14.02 -11.45 9.93
N GLU A 330 -14.75 -11.62 11.02
CA GLU A 330 -15.96 -12.45 11.05
C GLU A 330 -17.07 -11.87 10.16
N TYR A 331 -17.21 -10.55 10.16
CA TYR A 331 -18.19 -9.88 9.31
C TYR A 331 -17.80 -10.00 7.83
N THR A 332 -16.54 -9.78 7.51
CA THR A 332 -16.01 -9.89 6.14
C THR A 332 -16.13 -11.32 5.60
N ARG A 333 -15.87 -12.32 6.44
CA ARG A 333 -16.02 -13.74 6.09
C ARG A 333 -17.46 -14.08 5.75
N ARG A 334 -18.42 -13.72 6.61
CA ARG A 334 -19.86 -13.96 6.38
C ARG A 334 -20.36 -13.28 5.10
N ALA A 335 -19.89 -12.09 4.83
CA ALA A 335 -20.26 -11.39 3.61
C ALA A 335 -19.68 -12.08 2.36
N ALA A 336 -18.44 -12.54 2.41
CA ALA A 336 -17.84 -13.32 1.32
C ALA A 336 -18.57 -14.65 1.10
N GLU A 337 -18.96 -15.35 2.16
CA GLU A 337 -19.78 -16.56 2.09
C GLU A 337 -21.14 -16.31 1.44
N ALA A 338 -21.85 -15.24 1.84
CA ALA A 338 -23.13 -14.87 1.24
C ALA A 338 -23.01 -14.53 -0.25
N LEU A 339 -21.90 -13.85 -0.65
CA LEU A 339 -21.60 -13.57 -2.05
C LEU A 339 -21.38 -14.87 -2.86
N LEU A 340 -20.60 -15.81 -2.31
CA LEU A 340 -20.36 -17.11 -2.93
C LEU A 340 -21.63 -17.93 -3.07
N GLU A 341 -22.49 -17.96 -2.03
CA GLU A 341 -23.79 -18.65 -2.05
C GLU A 341 -24.73 -18.11 -3.14
N LYS A 342 -24.63 -16.82 -3.47
CA LYS A 342 -25.38 -16.20 -4.58
C LYS A 342 -24.68 -16.31 -5.94
N GLY A 343 -23.56 -17.01 -6.01
CA GLY A 343 -22.86 -17.31 -7.26
C GLY A 343 -21.85 -16.26 -7.70
N ALA A 344 -21.47 -15.31 -6.85
CA ALA A 344 -20.37 -14.39 -7.17
C ALA A 344 -19.04 -15.14 -7.27
N ALA A 345 -18.23 -14.82 -8.28
CA ALA A 345 -16.86 -15.32 -8.43
C ALA A 345 -15.90 -14.49 -7.54
N VAL A 346 -16.20 -14.39 -6.25
CA VAL A 346 -15.39 -13.65 -5.29
C VAL A 346 -14.27 -14.52 -4.73
N ARG A 347 -13.06 -13.97 -4.65
CA ARG A 347 -11.93 -14.58 -3.95
C ARG A 347 -11.78 -13.91 -2.58
N PHE A 348 -11.91 -14.69 -1.51
CA PHE A 348 -11.69 -14.25 -0.14
C PHE A 348 -10.37 -14.78 0.41
N GLN A 349 -9.56 -13.90 1.03
CA GLN A 349 -8.30 -14.24 1.67
C GLN A 349 -8.21 -13.63 3.07
N ALA A 350 -7.93 -14.46 4.08
CA ALA A 350 -7.53 -14.01 5.40
C ALA A 350 -5.99 -14.02 5.51
N TRP A 351 -5.41 -12.96 6.07
CA TRP A 351 -3.98 -12.80 6.26
C TRP A 351 -3.63 -12.72 7.75
N PRO A 352 -2.49 -13.27 8.20
CA PRO A 352 -2.00 -12.98 9.54
C PRO A 352 -1.85 -11.47 9.76
N GLY A 353 -2.19 -10.99 10.96
CA GLY A 353 -2.14 -9.58 11.35
C GLY A 353 -3.53 -9.00 11.64
N GLY A 354 -3.55 -7.77 12.13
CA GLY A 354 -4.75 -7.04 12.53
C GLY A 354 -5.28 -6.07 11.47
N HIS A 355 -5.75 -4.91 11.92
CA HIS A 355 -6.18 -3.80 11.06
C HIS A 355 -4.99 -2.88 10.78
N GLU A 356 -4.07 -3.31 9.96
CA GLU A 356 -2.74 -2.72 9.82
C GLU A 356 -2.10 -2.98 8.44
N TRP A 357 -0.93 -2.36 8.19
CA TRP A 357 -0.30 -2.36 6.88
C TRP A 357 0.16 -3.74 6.38
N GLN A 358 0.51 -4.68 7.25
CA GLN A 358 0.99 -6.01 6.85
C GLN A 358 -0.04 -6.80 6.05
N PRO A 359 -1.27 -7.04 6.55
CA PRO A 359 -2.30 -7.70 5.74
C PRO A 359 -2.70 -6.88 4.51
N TRP A 360 -2.64 -5.54 4.55
CA TRP A 360 -2.97 -4.71 3.40
C TRP A 360 -1.91 -4.79 2.29
N ARG A 361 -0.62 -4.79 2.64
CA ARG A 361 0.48 -5.03 1.69
C ARG A 361 0.38 -6.42 1.04
N LYS A 362 0.08 -7.47 1.83
CA LYS A 362 -0.16 -8.83 1.32
C LYS A 362 -1.37 -8.88 0.38
N SER A 363 -2.43 -8.17 0.73
CA SER A 363 -3.63 -8.05 -0.10
C SER A 363 -3.34 -7.36 -1.43
N LEU A 364 -2.61 -6.24 -1.41
CA LEU A 364 -2.19 -5.55 -2.63
C LEU A 364 -1.28 -6.44 -3.47
N HIS A 365 -0.27 -7.07 -2.86
CA HIS A 365 0.65 -7.98 -3.54
C HIS A 365 -0.09 -9.11 -4.28
N GLU A 366 -1.12 -9.71 -3.67
CA GLU A 366 -1.92 -10.72 -4.33
C GLU A 366 -2.83 -10.13 -5.41
N PHE A 367 -3.50 -9.02 -5.13
CA PHE A 367 -4.42 -8.37 -6.05
C PHE A 367 -3.74 -7.93 -7.35
N LEU A 368 -2.53 -7.34 -7.27
CA LEU A 368 -1.74 -6.93 -8.44
C LEU A 368 -1.40 -8.10 -9.37
N GLN A 369 -1.32 -9.32 -8.86
CA GLN A 369 -1.05 -10.52 -9.65
C GLN A 369 -2.30 -11.07 -10.34
N LEU A 370 -3.49 -10.59 -10.00
CA LEU A 370 -4.78 -11.06 -10.54
C LEU A 370 -5.32 -10.17 -11.65
N ILE A 371 -5.09 -8.86 -11.56
CA ILE A 371 -5.69 -7.87 -12.47
C ILE A 371 -4.93 -7.75 -13.79
N PHE A 372 -5.69 -7.39 -14.85
CA PHE A 372 -5.19 -7.06 -16.20
C PHE A 372 -4.51 -8.20 -16.97
N LYS A 373 -4.81 -9.45 -16.60
CA LYS A 373 -4.32 -10.67 -17.30
C LYS A 373 -5.25 -11.12 -18.41
#